data_598b277225aecdd3a9bc411df295874a
#
_entry.id   598b277225aecdd3a9bc411df295874a
#
_cell.length_a   1.000
_cell.length_b   1.000
_cell.length_c   1.000
_cell.angle_alpha   90.00
_cell.angle_beta   90.00
_cell.angle_gamma   90.00
#
_symmetry.space_group_name_H-M   'P 1'
#
loop_
_entity.id
_entity.type
_entity.pdbx_description
1 polymer ?
#
loop_
_entity_poly.entity_id
_entity_poly.type
_entity_poly.pdbx_seq_one_letter_code
_entity_poly.pdbx_strand_id
1 'polypeptide(L)'
;MIGTLLLAFSSCRKSPNTIGNNLIGESEYMDIYHTDTVAVVCHSYLDSVNTTNPTNALLGATKDPVFGTTEAGFYTQFRFSVAGQSFGTNPVLDSLVLQLCLTGCYGDTMALQTAHVYELADTLSSHESYYNHSVVATHAIDHANGYQFRPHPRTKTHIVGTDTLAQPVIRIPLSQELGNQLLTLDTTVYSLPDLFKSEFRGLYVTCSPVSQNGAISSINLTNNEYTVLQLYYHDAATPDKPMRYNYYVTSSDVYFNHMDHDYTQGNADFTSQVLEDQTALGQQQVYLQTMGGVRTFVKFPNIEHWADTLEECHMVINEAKLVVPVAPASLDSVYTAPRTFLLVGFNADSTTYLLPDYFEGNSYFGGTYNSSRQCVTFRISEYLQSVIMGEKENNGLSLGINGASYNAQRMVVNGPEAADGEKLHLEVTYSIVKE
;
A
#
# COMPACT_ATOMS: atom_id res chain seq x y z
N MET A 1 15.48 -13.94 80.56
CA MET A 1 16.70 -13.44 79.89
C MET A 1 16.87 -14.16 78.58
N ILE A 2 16.44 -13.54 77.51
CA ILE A 2 16.57 -14.05 76.11
C ILE A 2 17.51 -13.13 75.41
N GLY A 3 18.73 -13.62 75.07
CA GLY A 3 19.75 -12.86 74.36
C GLY A 3 19.50 -12.89 72.86
N THR A 4 19.34 -11.73 72.27
CA THR A 4 19.19 -11.55 70.85
C THR A 4 20.58 -11.47 70.20
N LEU A 5 20.88 -12.45 69.34
CA LEU A 5 22.12 -12.54 68.56
C LEU A 5 21.97 -11.70 67.29
N LEU A 6 22.62 -10.56 67.20
CA LEU A 6 22.75 -9.74 66.01
C LEU A 6 23.80 -10.34 65.06
N LEU A 7 23.35 -10.95 63.95
CA LEU A 7 24.23 -11.33 62.84
C LEU A 7 24.45 -10.09 61.90
N ALA A 8 25.65 -9.56 61.97
CA ALA A 8 26.13 -8.50 61.04
C ALA A 8 26.52 -9.17 59.72
N PHE A 9 25.71 -8.98 58.64
CA PHE A 9 26.11 -9.30 57.26
C PHE A 9 27.09 -8.24 56.76
N SER A 10 28.39 -8.54 56.76
CA SER A 10 29.40 -7.80 56.03
C SER A 10 29.25 -8.14 54.51
N SER A 11 28.58 -7.29 53.76
CA SER A 11 28.58 -7.35 52.31
C SER A 11 30.00 -6.97 51.81
N CYS A 12 30.77 -7.94 51.36
CA CYS A 12 31.96 -7.72 50.57
C CYS A 12 31.56 -7.07 49.24
N ARG A 13 31.66 -5.77 49.13
CA ARG A 13 31.75 -5.07 47.82
C ARG A 13 33.06 -5.47 47.16
N LYS A 14 33.04 -6.36 46.20
CA LYS A 14 34.15 -6.51 45.28
C LYS A 14 34.36 -5.17 44.58
N SER A 15 35.54 -4.61 44.67
CA SER A 15 35.98 -3.50 43.82
C SER A 15 35.83 -3.94 42.35
N PRO A 16 35.38 -3.06 41.45
CA PRO A 16 35.36 -3.43 40.02
C PRO A 16 36.78 -3.89 39.64
N ASN A 17 36.83 -5.05 38.95
CA ASN A 17 38.08 -5.63 38.48
C ASN A 17 38.73 -4.65 37.50
N THR A 18 39.78 -3.96 37.94
CA THR A 18 40.64 -3.10 37.12
C THR A 18 41.73 -3.88 36.37
N ILE A 19 41.64 -5.22 36.36
CA ILE A 19 42.54 -6.09 35.59
C ILE A 19 42.25 -5.87 34.10
N GLY A 20 43.17 -5.19 33.43
CA GLY A 20 43.06 -4.88 32.00
C GLY A 20 42.99 -3.38 31.69
N ASN A 21 42.52 -2.52 32.61
CA ASN A 21 42.45 -1.07 32.35
C ASN A 21 43.84 -0.41 32.11
N ASN A 22 44.92 -1.00 32.63
CA ASN A 22 46.29 -0.48 32.43
C ASN A 22 46.98 -1.08 31.18
N LEU A 23 46.29 -1.92 30.41
CA LEU A 23 46.80 -2.52 29.17
C LEU A 23 46.35 -1.75 27.91
N ILE A 24 45.37 -0.88 28.09
CA ILE A 24 44.85 -0.02 27.03
C ILE A 24 45.44 1.38 27.28
N GLY A 25 46.20 1.93 26.32
CA GLY A 25 46.70 3.30 26.42
C GLY A 25 45.56 4.32 26.53
N GLU A 26 45.78 5.47 27.20
CA GLU A 26 44.73 6.51 27.33
C GLU A 26 44.23 7.02 25.97
N SER A 27 44.99 6.83 24.89
CA SER A 27 44.64 7.15 23.50
C SER A 27 43.74 6.11 22.82
N GLU A 28 43.48 4.96 23.46
CA GLU A 28 42.67 3.87 22.90
C GLU A 28 41.26 3.80 23.51
N TYR A 29 40.88 4.74 24.39
CA TYR A 29 39.52 4.84 24.89
C TYR A 29 38.63 5.50 23.83
N MET A 30 37.61 4.73 23.38
CA MET A 30 36.56 5.22 22.52
C MET A 30 35.39 5.70 23.38
N ASP A 31 35.06 6.99 23.29
CA ASP A 31 33.91 7.53 23.99
C ASP A 31 32.65 7.26 23.17
N ILE A 32 31.67 6.63 23.80
CA ILE A 32 30.37 6.32 23.21
C ILE A 32 29.32 7.30 23.74
N TYR A 33 28.63 7.96 22.82
CA TYR A 33 27.61 8.96 23.10
C TYR A 33 26.25 8.46 22.60
N HIS A 34 25.19 8.91 23.26
CA HIS A 34 23.81 8.66 22.85
C HIS A 34 23.05 9.97 22.87
N THR A 35 22.21 10.18 21.84
CA THR A 35 21.30 11.33 21.76
C THR A 35 19.99 10.94 21.05
N ASP A 36 18.89 11.52 21.50
CA ASP A 36 17.56 11.46 20.94
C ASP A 36 16.98 12.85 20.64
N THR A 37 17.84 13.89 20.73
CA THR A 37 17.47 15.31 20.60
C THR A 37 17.80 15.89 19.23
N VAL A 38 18.02 15.03 18.22
CA VAL A 38 18.25 15.47 16.86
C VAL A 38 17.02 16.18 16.31
N ALA A 39 17.23 17.37 15.74
CA ALA A 39 16.14 18.10 15.10
C ALA A 39 15.59 17.29 13.92
N VAL A 40 14.26 17.15 13.86
CA VAL A 40 13.55 16.50 12.76
C VAL A 40 12.53 17.47 12.19
N VAL A 41 12.49 17.58 10.87
CA VAL A 41 11.44 18.29 10.14
C VAL A 41 10.70 17.28 9.29
N CYS A 42 9.37 17.30 9.36
CA CYS A 42 8.56 16.44 8.52
C CYS A 42 7.27 17.12 8.06
N HIS A 43 6.74 16.69 6.92
CA HIS A 43 5.44 17.09 6.39
C HIS A 43 4.93 16.06 5.40
N SER A 44 3.62 16.02 5.22
CA SER A 44 2.99 15.14 4.24
C SER A 44 2.88 15.81 2.88
N TYR A 45 2.94 15.02 1.83
CA TYR A 45 2.83 15.48 0.44
C TYR A 45 2.09 14.45 -0.41
N LEU A 46 1.49 14.90 -1.52
CA LEU A 46 0.80 14.03 -2.47
C LEU A 46 1.77 13.13 -3.21
N ASP A 47 1.41 11.87 -3.36
CA ASP A 47 2.19 10.85 -4.09
C ASP A 47 1.51 10.52 -5.42
N SER A 48 2.27 9.93 -6.32
CA SER A 48 1.78 9.31 -7.55
C SER A 48 2.50 7.99 -7.74
N VAL A 49 1.73 6.94 -8.01
CA VAL A 49 2.27 5.59 -8.07
C VAL A 49 1.94 4.92 -9.40
N ASN A 50 2.92 4.21 -9.97
CA ASN A 50 2.68 3.35 -11.12
C ASN A 50 1.83 2.15 -10.69
N THR A 51 0.70 1.96 -11.36
CA THR A 51 -0.28 0.91 -11.08
C THR A 51 -0.43 -0.10 -12.21
N THR A 52 0.50 -0.13 -13.17
CA THR A 52 0.50 -1.08 -14.28
C THR A 52 0.71 -2.50 -13.77
N ASN A 53 -0.20 -3.40 -14.10
CA ASN A 53 -0.18 -4.83 -13.75
C ASN A 53 0.13 -5.09 -12.25
N PRO A 54 -0.65 -4.50 -11.34
CA PRO A 54 -0.42 -4.63 -9.91
C PRO A 54 -0.73 -6.06 -9.43
N THR A 55 -0.17 -6.46 -8.29
CA THR A 55 -0.43 -7.77 -7.66
C THR A 55 -1.91 -7.98 -7.37
N ASN A 56 -2.62 -6.94 -6.93
CA ASN A 56 -4.06 -6.93 -6.75
C ASN A 56 -4.68 -5.72 -7.47
N ALA A 57 -5.79 -5.95 -8.12
CA ALA A 57 -6.71 -4.87 -8.47
C ALA A 57 -7.47 -4.41 -7.22
N LEU A 58 -7.87 -3.15 -7.19
CA LEU A 58 -8.60 -2.53 -6.09
C LEU A 58 -9.99 -2.12 -6.56
N LEU A 59 -11.03 -2.42 -5.75
CA LEU A 59 -12.42 -2.07 -6.06
C LEU A 59 -13.17 -1.65 -4.81
N GLY A 60 -13.76 -0.47 -4.83
CA GLY A 60 -14.62 0.01 -3.76
C GLY A 60 -14.49 1.51 -3.52
N ALA A 61 -15.20 1.99 -2.52
CA ALA A 61 -15.13 3.37 -2.08
C ALA A 61 -15.11 3.44 -0.55
N THR A 62 -14.40 4.43 -0.01
CA THR A 62 -14.34 4.71 1.43
C THR A 62 -14.53 6.20 1.70
N LYS A 63 -15.14 6.53 2.83
CA LYS A 63 -15.15 7.87 3.41
C LYS A 63 -14.50 7.82 4.78
N ASP A 64 -13.28 8.30 4.85
CA ASP A 64 -12.47 8.37 6.06
C ASP A 64 -12.61 9.75 6.72
N PRO A 65 -12.77 9.84 8.05
CA PRO A 65 -12.94 11.13 8.74
C PRO A 65 -11.68 12.02 8.68
N VAL A 66 -10.49 11.46 8.40
CA VAL A 66 -9.23 12.20 8.29
C VAL A 66 -8.88 12.48 6.83
N PHE A 67 -8.95 11.45 5.96
CA PHE A 67 -8.44 11.49 4.59
C PHE A 67 -9.53 11.84 3.55
N GLY A 68 -10.79 12.00 3.95
CA GLY A 68 -11.89 12.29 3.03
C GLY A 68 -12.34 11.05 2.24
N THR A 69 -12.76 11.24 0.99
CA THR A 69 -13.30 10.16 0.16
C THR A 69 -12.20 9.58 -0.75
N THR A 70 -12.18 8.27 -0.86
CA THR A 70 -11.33 7.54 -1.80
C THR A 70 -12.16 6.56 -2.58
N GLU A 71 -12.02 6.58 -3.91
CA GLU A 71 -12.61 5.63 -4.84
C GLU A 71 -11.49 4.84 -5.52
N ALA A 72 -11.68 3.54 -5.65
CA ALA A 72 -10.75 2.66 -6.34
C ALA A 72 -11.51 1.81 -7.36
N GLY A 73 -10.98 1.75 -8.56
CA GLY A 73 -11.42 0.91 -9.65
C GLY A 73 -10.23 0.37 -10.43
N PHE A 74 -10.50 -0.44 -11.43
CA PHE A 74 -9.45 -0.97 -12.28
C PHE A 74 -9.91 -1.09 -13.72
N TYR A 75 -8.95 -0.93 -14.63
CA TYR A 75 -9.07 -1.21 -16.06
C TYR A 75 -8.45 -2.57 -16.34
N THR A 76 -9.06 -3.38 -17.22
CA THR A 76 -8.53 -4.70 -17.55
C THR A 76 -8.93 -5.18 -18.94
N GLN A 77 -7.98 -5.81 -19.64
CA GLN A 77 -8.23 -6.59 -20.84
C GLN A 77 -8.67 -8.01 -20.47
N PHE A 78 -9.27 -8.71 -21.43
CA PHE A 78 -9.64 -10.11 -21.30
C PHE A 78 -9.13 -10.92 -22.49
N ARG A 79 -9.03 -12.24 -22.28
CA ARG A 79 -8.77 -13.25 -23.30
C ARG A 79 -9.87 -14.28 -23.34
N PHE A 80 -10.09 -14.85 -24.49
CA PHE A 80 -10.95 -16.00 -24.66
C PHE A 80 -10.29 -17.30 -24.14
N SER A 81 -11.11 -18.27 -23.71
CA SER A 81 -10.63 -19.55 -23.16
C SER A 81 -10.23 -20.56 -24.22
N VAL A 82 -10.89 -20.56 -25.38
CA VAL A 82 -10.71 -21.53 -26.48
C VAL A 82 -10.62 -20.78 -27.80
N ALA A 83 -9.56 -21.02 -28.56
CA ALA A 83 -9.39 -20.46 -29.89
C ALA A 83 -10.37 -21.08 -30.90
N GLY A 84 -10.84 -20.27 -31.86
CA GLY A 84 -11.79 -20.72 -32.88
C GLY A 84 -13.19 -21.05 -32.33
N GLN A 85 -13.56 -20.42 -31.19
CA GLN A 85 -14.89 -20.67 -30.58
C GLN A 85 -16.02 -20.33 -31.53
N SER A 86 -16.95 -21.27 -31.62
CA SER A 86 -18.28 -21.07 -32.24
C SER A 86 -19.35 -21.30 -31.19
N PHE A 87 -20.28 -20.36 -31.09
CA PHE A 87 -21.42 -20.49 -30.16
C PHE A 87 -22.62 -21.27 -30.74
N GLY A 88 -22.49 -21.79 -31.95
CA GLY A 88 -23.56 -22.54 -32.63
C GLY A 88 -24.34 -21.72 -33.66
N THR A 89 -25.46 -22.28 -34.17
CA THR A 89 -26.23 -21.66 -35.26
C THR A 89 -27.25 -20.64 -34.74
N ASN A 90 -27.84 -20.90 -33.58
CA ASN A 90 -28.87 -20.06 -32.97
C ASN A 90 -28.60 -19.89 -31.46
N PRO A 91 -27.47 -19.27 -31.07
CA PRO A 91 -27.17 -19.10 -29.68
C PRO A 91 -28.11 -18.06 -29.04
N VAL A 92 -28.57 -18.36 -27.83
CA VAL A 92 -29.42 -17.49 -27.01
C VAL A 92 -28.67 -17.20 -25.72
N LEU A 93 -28.51 -15.93 -25.39
CA LEU A 93 -27.87 -15.52 -24.17
C LEU A 93 -28.77 -15.76 -22.96
N ASP A 94 -28.26 -16.44 -21.95
CA ASP A 94 -28.91 -16.57 -20.63
C ASP A 94 -28.47 -15.48 -19.69
N SER A 95 -27.15 -15.29 -19.53
CA SER A 95 -26.59 -14.21 -18.71
C SER A 95 -25.09 -13.99 -18.97
N LEU A 96 -24.62 -12.80 -18.67
CA LEU A 96 -23.20 -12.45 -18.58
C LEU A 96 -22.88 -12.04 -17.13
N VAL A 97 -21.86 -12.63 -16.53
CA VAL A 97 -21.49 -12.37 -15.14
C VAL A 97 -19.98 -12.13 -15.01
N LEU A 98 -19.59 -11.00 -14.45
CA LEU A 98 -18.21 -10.74 -14.04
C LEU A 98 -18.02 -11.28 -12.62
N GLN A 99 -17.21 -12.31 -12.47
CA GLN A 99 -16.83 -12.89 -11.18
C GLN A 99 -15.41 -12.46 -10.83
N LEU A 100 -15.22 -11.94 -9.63
CA LEU A 100 -13.97 -11.35 -9.14
C LEU A 100 -13.53 -12.06 -7.84
N CYS A 101 -12.32 -12.63 -7.83
CA CYS A 101 -11.73 -13.31 -6.67
C CYS A 101 -11.23 -12.31 -5.63
N LEU A 102 -11.83 -12.31 -4.45
CA LEU A 102 -11.40 -11.50 -3.32
C LEU A 102 -10.19 -12.13 -2.61
N THR A 103 -9.12 -11.37 -2.42
CA THR A 103 -7.94 -11.74 -1.62
C THR A 103 -7.91 -11.04 -0.27
N GLY A 104 -8.59 -9.91 -0.15
CA GLY A 104 -8.65 -9.10 1.06
C GLY A 104 -9.67 -7.96 0.94
N CYS A 105 -9.80 -7.22 2.04
CA CYS A 105 -10.61 -6.02 2.08
C CYS A 105 -10.11 -5.11 3.20
N TYR A 106 -10.05 -3.82 2.94
CA TYR A 106 -9.71 -2.78 3.92
C TYR A 106 -10.91 -1.88 4.15
N GLY A 107 -11.24 -1.61 5.41
CA GLY A 107 -12.40 -0.82 5.80
C GLY A 107 -13.57 -1.68 6.28
N ASP A 108 -14.78 -1.12 6.24
CA ASP A 108 -16.01 -1.76 6.72
C ASP A 108 -16.57 -2.74 5.67
N THR A 109 -16.32 -4.02 5.85
CA THR A 109 -16.76 -5.10 4.96
C THR A 109 -18.28 -5.29 4.92
N MET A 110 -19.02 -4.66 5.83
CA MET A 110 -20.48 -4.69 5.87
C MET A 110 -21.11 -3.48 5.14
N ALA A 111 -20.31 -2.48 4.76
CA ALA A 111 -20.78 -1.34 4.00
C ALA A 111 -21.28 -1.75 2.60
N LEU A 112 -22.41 -1.18 2.19
CA LEU A 112 -22.96 -1.40 0.86
C LEU A 112 -22.13 -0.61 -0.15
N GLN A 113 -21.67 -1.30 -1.21
CA GLN A 113 -20.97 -0.74 -2.35
C GLN A 113 -21.84 -0.80 -3.59
N THR A 114 -21.72 0.17 -4.49
CA THR A 114 -22.44 0.21 -5.77
C THR A 114 -21.41 0.14 -6.91
N ALA A 115 -21.37 -0.99 -7.59
CA ALA A 115 -20.45 -1.23 -8.70
C ALA A 115 -20.99 -0.72 -10.03
N HIS A 116 -20.10 -0.19 -10.86
CA HIS A 116 -20.31 0.20 -12.24
C HIS A 116 -19.29 -0.48 -13.14
N VAL A 117 -19.72 -0.88 -14.33
CA VAL A 117 -18.87 -1.57 -15.32
C VAL A 117 -19.07 -0.94 -16.69
N TYR A 118 -18.00 -0.42 -17.24
CA TYR A 118 -18.01 0.24 -18.56
C TYR A 118 -17.09 -0.49 -19.53
N GLU A 119 -17.51 -0.66 -20.78
CA GLU A 119 -16.65 -1.16 -21.84
C GLU A 119 -15.66 -0.08 -22.27
N LEU A 120 -14.40 -0.47 -22.55
CA LEU A 120 -13.35 0.45 -23.01
C LEU A 120 -13.58 0.88 -24.45
N ALA A 121 -13.50 2.20 -24.71
CA ALA A 121 -13.52 2.77 -26.04
C ALA A 121 -12.14 2.77 -26.70
N ASP A 122 -11.07 2.78 -25.88
CA ASP A 122 -9.67 2.73 -26.32
C ASP A 122 -8.97 1.45 -25.82
N THR A 123 -7.91 1.06 -26.55
CA THR A 123 -7.12 -0.14 -26.23
C THR A 123 -6.03 0.18 -25.20
N LEU A 124 -5.86 -0.69 -24.20
CA LEU A 124 -4.72 -0.62 -23.28
C LEU A 124 -3.44 -1.10 -23.98
N SER A 125 -2.34 -0.39 -23.79
CA SER A 125 -1.04 -0.67 -24.39
C SER A 125 -0.06 -1.26 -23.37
N SER A 126 0.61 -2.36 -23.73
CA SER A 126 1.69 -2.94 -22.90
C SER A 126 2.98 -2.13 -22.92
N HIS A 127 3.07 -1.11 -23.79
CA HIS A 127 4.24 -0.23 -23.89
C HIS A 127 4.07 1.06 -23.09
N GLU A 128 2.91 1.26 -22.47
CA GLU A 128 2.60 2.41 -21.64
C GLU A 128 2.66 2.07 -20.15
N SER A 129 3.05 3.08 -19.37
CA SER A 129 2.95 3.02 -17.91
C SER A 129 1.70 3.76 -17.46
N TYR A 130 0.88 3.07 -16.68
CA TYR A 130 -0.34 3.64 -16.11
C TYR A 130 -0.12 3.96 -14.63
N TYR A 131 -0.59 5.12 -14.22
CA TYR A 131 -0.51 5.61 -12.85
C TYR A 131 -1.90 5.61 -12.19
N ASN A 132 -1.93 5.81 -10.88
CA ASN A 132 -3.18 5.84 -10.12
C ASN A 132 -4.23 6.81 -10.69
N HIS A 133 -3.82 7.89 -11.32
CA HIS A 133 -4.68 8.91 -11.94
C HIS A 133 -4.89 8.72 -13.46
N SER A 134 -4.34 7.67 -14.07
CA SER A 134 -4.50 7.41 -15.51
C SER A 134 -5.95 7.08 -15.85
N VAL A 135 -6.48 7.68 -16.90
CA VAL A 135 -7.85 7.48 -17.39
C VAL A 135 -7.81 7.03 -18.83
N VAL A 136 -8.57 5.99 -19.16
CA VAL A 136 -8.78 5.50 -20.53
C VAL A 136 -10.25 5.69 -20.88
N ALA A 137 -10.53 6.10 -22.12
CA ALA A 137 -11.88 6.37 -22.60
C ALA A 137 -12.76 5.12 -22.51
N THR A 138 -14.00 5.31 -22.07
CA THR A 138 -15.03 4.27 -21.96
C THR A 138 -16.28 4.63 -22.73
N HIS A 139 -17.08 3.63 -23.09
CA HIS A 139 -18.44 3.86 -23.53
C HIS A 139 -19.33 4.30 -22.37
N ALA A 140 -20.42 5.01 -22.67
CA ALA A 140 -21.26 5.63 -21.63
C ALA A 140 -22.19 4.64 -20.90
N ILE A 141 -22.35 3.41 -21.40
CA ILE A 141 -23.31 2.44 -20.86
C ILE A 141 -22.70 1.76 -19.64
N ASP A 142 -23.39 1.88 -18.48
CA ASP A 142 -23.07 1.08 -17.28
C ASP A 142 -23.70 -0.30 -17.40
N HIS A 143 -22.89 -1.30 -17.73
CA HIS A 143 -23.34 -2.68 -17.89
C HIS A 143 -23.69 -3.38 -16.58
N ALA A 144 -23.25 -2.85 -15.42
CA ALA A 144 -23.65 -3.34 -14.10
C ALA A 144 -24.96 -2.73 -13.60
N ASN A 145 -25.41 -1.62 -14.22
CA ASN A 145 -26.63 -0.91 -13.84
C ASN A 145 -26.68 -0.58 -12.34
N GLY A 146 -25.56 -0.14 -11.78
CA GLY A 146 -25.44 0.20 -10.37
C GLY A 146 -25.65 -1.01 -9.45
N TYR A 147 -25.01 -2.13 -9.75
CA TYR A 147 -25.12 -3.36 -8.97
C TYR A 147 -24.62 -3.17 -7.54
N GLN A 148 -25.46 -3.52 -6.55
CA GLN A 148 -25.14 -3.37 -5.14
C GLN A 148 -24.59 -4.67 -4.54
N PHE A 149 -23.48 -4.57 -3.79
CA PHE A 149 -22.87 -5.69 -3.10
C PHE A 149 -22.27 -5.28 -1.74
N ARG A 150 -21.99 -6.26 -0.90
CA ARG A 150 -21.16 -6.10 0.30
C ARG A 150 -19.92 -6.95 0.15
N PRO A 151 -18.72 -6.42 0.43
CA PRO A 151 -17.51 -7.24 0.46
C PRO A 151 -17.60 -8.28 1.57
N HIS A 152 -17.48 -9.56 1.22
CA HIS A 152 -17.46 -10.65 2.18
C HIS A 152 -16.18 -11.49 2.01
N PRO A 153 -15.00 -10.98 2.36
CA PRO A 153 -13.72 -11.60 2.02
C PRO A 153 -13.47 -12.96 2.69
N ARG A 154 -14.31 -13.36 3.63
CA ARG A 154 -14.20 -14.64 4.35
C ARG A 154 -15.37 -15.58 4.08
N THR A 155 -16.36 -15.16 3.33
CA THR A 155 -17.58 -15.94 3.09
C THR A 155 -17.51 -16.63 1.73
N LYS A 156 -17.65 -17.95 1.71
CA LYS A 156 -17.77 -18.71 0.47
C LYS A 156 -19.09 -18.35 -0.23
N THR A 157 -19.03 -18.16 -1.52
CA THR A 157 -20.22 -17.82 -2.34
C THR A 157 -20.80 -19.09 -2.96
N HIS A 158 -22.12 -19.26 -2.82
CA HIS A 158 -22.85 -20.31 -3.53
C HIS A 158 -23.10 -19.89 -4.97
N ILE A 159 -22.78 -20.77 -5.91
CA ILE A 159 -23.18 -20.64 -7.32
C ILE A 159 -24.55 -21.30 -7.51
N VAL A 160 -25.21 -20.98 -8.59
CA VAL A 160 -26.51 -21.62 -8.99
C VAL A 160 -26.37 -23.13 -8.95
N GLY A 161 -27.19 -23.79 -8.13
CA GLY A 161 -27.15 -25.23 -7.85
C GLY A 161 -26.47 -25.54 -6.49
N THR A 162 -25.71 -26.62 -6.43
CA THR A 162 -25.05 -27.10 -5.20
C THR A 162 -23.60 -26.71 -5.05
N ASP A 163 -23.01 -26.05 -6.05
CA ASP A 163 -21.58 -25.72 -6.06
C ASP A 163 -21.26 -24.54 -5.15
N THR A 164 -20.31 -24.72 -4.25
CA THR A 164 -19.75 -23.67 -3.41
C THR A 164 -18.32 -23.38 -3.83
N LEU A 165 -18.04 -22.12 -4.15
CA LEU A 165 -16.68 -21.68 -4.46
C LEU A 165 -15.80 -21.77 -3.21
N ALA A 166 -14.58 -22.27 -3.38
CA ALA A 166 -13.61 -22.39 -2.27
C ALA A 166 -12.99 -21.05 -1.86
N GLN A 167 -13.16 -20.01 -2.67
CA GLN A 167 -12.66 -18.65 -2.43
C GLN A 167 -13.85 -17.67 -2.38
N PRO A 168 -13.74 -16.58 -1.61
CA PRO A 168 -14.73 -15.51 -1.65
C PRO A 168 -14.68 -14.78 -3.00
N VAL A 169 -15.85 -14.49 -3.54
CA VAL A 169 -15.98 -13.77 -4.83
C VAL A 169 -17.07 -12.72 -4.77
N ILE A 170 -16.91 -11.69 -5.59
CA ILE A 170 -17.98 -10.76 -5.97
C ILE A 170 -18.48 -11.22 -7.35
N ARG A 171 -19.78 -11.34 -7.53
CA ARG A 171 -20.41 -11.69 -8.81
C ARG A 171 -21.32 -10.55 -9.26
N ILE A 172 -20.95 -9.89 -10.33
CA ILE A 172 -21.66 -8.74 -10.90
C ILE A 172 -22.36 -9.19 -12.16
N PRO A 173 -23.71 -9.27 -12.19
CA PRO A 173 -24.45 -9.48 -13.42
C PRO A 173 -24.24 -8.29 -14.36
N LEU A 174 -23.96 -8.57 -15.62
CA LEU A 174 -23.79 -7.55 -16.65
C LEU A 174 -24.97 -7.55 -17.62
N SER A 175 -25.08 -6.45 -18.39
CA SER A 175 -26.21 -6.22 -19.31
C SER A 175 -26.31 -7.29 -20.40
N GLN A 176 -27.54 -7.52 -20.88
CA GLN A 176 -27.83 -8.36 -22.02
C GLN A 176 -27.18 -7.83 -23.30
N GLU A 177 -27.01 -6.50 -23.41
CA GLU A 177 -26.38 -5.86 -24.57
C GLU A 177 -24.93 -6.33 -24.74
N LEU A 178 -24.11 -6.21 -23.70
CA LEU A 178 -22.71 -6.67 -23.70
C LEU A 178 -22.60 -8.19 -23.92
N GLY A 179 -23.48 -8.95 -23.28
CA GLY A 179 -23.53 -10.41 -23.44
C GLY A 179 -23.84 -10.84 -24.86
N ASN A 180 -24.81 -10.20 -25.52
CA ASN A 180 -25.17 -10.47 -26.92
C ASN A 180 -24.08 -10.01 -27.88
N GLN A 181 -23.41 -8.87 -27.61
CA GLN A 181 -22.26 -8.43 -28.39
C GLN A 181 -21.19 -9.54 -28.42
N LEU A 182 -20.77 -10.05 -27.25
CA LEU A 182 -19.77 -11.13 -27.16
C LEU A 182 -20.24 -12.44 -27.80
N LEU A 183 -21.52 -12.80 -27.66
CA LEU A 183 -22.10 -14.03 -28.22
C LEU A 183 -22.14 -14.02 -29.73
N THR A 184 -22.26 -12.84 -30.35
CA THR A 184 -22.45 -12.68 -31.81
C THR A 184 -21.16 -12.29 -32.54
N LEU A 185 -20.03 -12.20 -31.86
CA LEU A 185 -18.72 -11.96 -32.49
C LEU A 185 -18.41 -13.08 -33.49
N ASP A 186 -17.86 -12.72 -34.63
CA ASP A 186 -17.45 -13.68 -35.64
C ASP A 186 -16.38 -14.65 -35.12
N THR A 187 -16.47 -15.92 -35.55
CA THR A 187 -15.52 -16.97 -35.12
C THR A 187 -14.06 -16.62 -35.40
N THR A 188 -13.79 -15.84 -36.45
CA THR A 188 -12.45 -15.39 -36.80
C THR A 188 -11.84 -14.49 -35.71
N VAL A 189 -12.64 -13.74 -34.97
CA VAL A 189 -12.22 -12.90 -33.85
C VAL A 189 -11.58 -13.75 -32.73
N TYR A 190 -12.07 -14.95 -32.54
CA TYR A 190 -11.53 -15.92 -31.57
C TYR A 190 -10.30 -16.69 -32.07
N SER A 191 -9.74 -16.36 -33.24
CA SER A 191 -8.55 -17.04 -33.76
C SER A 191 -7.24 -16.54 -33.11
N LEU A 192 -7.15 -15.24 -32.83
CA LEU A 192 -5.96 -14.59 -32.26
C LEU A 192 -6.35 -13.61 -31.16
N PRO A 193 -5.58 -13.56 -30.04
CA PRO A 193 -5.86 -12.63 -28.93
C PRO A 193 -5.95 -11.16 -29.35
N ASP A 194 -5.12 -10.70 -30.30
CA ASP A 194 -5.10 -9.32 -30.72
C ASP A 194 -6.35 -8.94 -31.53
N LEU A 195 -6.89 -9.88 -32.33
CA LEU A 195 -8.17 -9.68 -33.01
C LEU A 195 -9.32 -9.58 -32.01
N PHE A 196 -9.32 -10.42 -30.99
CA PHE A 196 -10.32 -10.35 -29.93
C PHE A 196 -10.25 -9.01 -29.18
N LYS A 197 -9.05 -8.55 -28.82
CA LYS A 197 -8.84 -7.27 -28.15
C LYS A 197 -9.18 -6.04 -29.00
N SER A 198 -9.16 -6.16 -30.32
CA SER A 198 -9.61 -5.07 -31.20
C SER A 198 -11.13 -4.88 -31.17
N GLU A 199 -11.88 -5.97 -30.99
CA GLU A 199 -13.36 -5.97 -30.92
C GLU A 199 -13.87 -5.75 -29.49
N PHE A 200 -13.23 -6.39 -28.50
CA PHE A 200 -13.54 -6.24 -27.09
C PHE A 200 -12.28 -5.75 -26.34
N ARG A 201 -12.16 -4.44 -26.19
CA ARG A 201 -10.96 -3.78 -25.66
C ARG A 201 -10.75 -3.99 -24.17
N GLY A 202 -11.80 -4.40 -23.44
CA GLY A 202 -11.78 -4.65 -22.02
C GLY A 202 -12.84 -3.88 -21.24
N LEU A 203 -12.70 -3.87 -19.92
CA LEU A 203 -13.66 -3.25 -19.00
C LEU A 203 -12.96 -2.31 -18.02
N TYR A 204 -13.65 -1.24 -17.66
CA TYR A 204 -13.41 -0.43 -16.49
C TYR A 204 -14.44 -0.77 -15.42
N VAL A 205 -13.97 -1.19 -14.24
CA VAL A 205 -14.81 -1.57 -13.10
C VAL A 205 -14.52 -0.61 -11.96
N THR A 206 -15.56 0.05 -11.44
CA THR A 206 -15.44 1.04 -10.36
C THR A 206 -16.63 0.99 -9.41
N CYS A 207 -16.61 1.80 -8.36
CA CYS A 207 -17.73 1.96 -7.43
C CYS A 207 -18.09 3.44 -7.25
N SER A 208 -19.35 3.71 -6.96
CA SER A 208 -19.79 5.04 -6.54
C SER A 208 -19.22 5.41 -5.17
N PRO A 209 -19.02 6.73 -4.90
CA PRO A 209 -18.69 7.22 -3.57
C PRO A 209 -19.69 6.75 -2.51
N VAL A 210 -19.21 6.55 -1.29
CA VAL A 210 -20.05 6.19 -0.14
C VAL A 210 -20.24 7.40 0.80
N SER A 211 -21.36 7.44 1.49
CA SER A 211 -21.67 8.54 2.41
C SER A 211 -20.92 8.45 3.75
N GLN A 212 -20.51 7.25 4.14
CA GLN A 212 -19.77 6.98 5.39
C GLN A 212 -19.06 5.64 5.32
N ASN A 213 -17.96 5.48 6.05
CA ASN A 213 -17.16 4.26 6.14
C ASN A 213 -16.78 3.73 4.74
N GLY A 214 -17.24 2.54 4.39
CA GLY A 214 -16.94 1.90 3.12
C GLY A 214 -15.74 0.96 3.20
N ALA A 215 -15.43 0.33 2.07
CA ALA A 215 -14.33 -0.62 2.00
C ALA A 215 -13.73 -0.70 0.61
N ILE A 216 -12.42 -0.94 0.53
CA ILE A 216 -11.71 -1.26 -0.70
C ILE A 216 -11.37 -2.75 -0.71
N SER A 217 -11.87 -3.46 -1.69
CA SER A 217 -11.63 -4.88 -1.93
C SER A 217 -10.36 -5.08 -2.72
N SER A 218 -9.51 -6.02 -2.30
CA SER A 218 -8.37 -6.50 -3.08
C SER A 218 -8.77 -7.70 -3.92
N ILE A 219 -8.48 -7.68 -5.21
CA ILE A 219 -8.93 -8.66 -6.20
C ILE A 219 -7.73 -9.23 -6.94
N ASN A 220 -7.62 -10.56 -7.01
CA ASN A 220 -6.65 -11.22 -7.87
C ASN A 220 -7.25 -11.43 -9.27
N LEU A 221 -6.88 -10.56 -10.21
CA LEU A 221 -7.37 -10.63 -11.59
C LEU A 221 -6.85 -11.86 -12.34
N THR A 222 -5.66 -12.33 -12.06
CA THR A 222 -5.01 -13.45 -12.78
C THR A 222 -5.34 -14.83 -12.21
N ASN A 223 -6.23 -14.91 -11.23
CA ASN A 223 -6.74 -16.17 -10.72
C ASN A 223 -7.85 -16.70 -11.63
N ASN A 224 -7.49 -17.41 -12.69
CA ASN A 224 -8.38 -17.87 -13.76
C ASN A 224 -9.46 -18.87 -13.31
N GLU A 225 -9.37 -19.41 -12.11
CA GLU A 225 -10.41 -20.28 -11.53
C GLU A 225 -11.56 -19.47 -10.94
N TYR A 226 -11.24 -18.31 -10.34
CA TYR A 226 -12.20 -17.51 -9.58
C TYR A 226 -12.43 -16.10 -10.12
N THR A 227 -11.53 -15.54 -10.93
CA THR A 227 -11.74 -14.28 -11.66
C THR A 227 -11.99 -14.58 -13.13
N VAL A 228 -13.24 -14.45 -13.54
CA VAL A 228 -13.69 -14.79 -14.89
C VAL A 228 -14.87 -13.92 -15.32
N LEU A 229 -14.90 -13.57 -16.60
CA LEU A 229 -16.11 -13.06 -17.23
C LEU A 229 -16.82 -14.26 -17.87
N GLN A 230 -17.99 -14.63 -17.34
CA GLN A 230 -18.71 -15.86 -17.67
C GLN A 230 -19.93 -15.56 -18.53
N LEU A 231 -19.94 -16.11 -19.73
CA LEU A 231 -21.05 -16.07 -20.67
C LEU A 231 -21.84 -17.37 -20.54
N TYR A 232 -23.08 -17.30 -20.10
CA TYR A 232 -24.02 -18.42 -20.06
C TYR A 232 -24.99 -18.30 -21.23
N TYR A 233 -25.19 -19.41 -21.97
CA TYR A 233 -26.00 -19.43 -23.15
C TYR A 233 -26.53 -20.84 -23.42
N HIS A 234 -27.49 -20.96 -24.33
CA HIS A 234 -27.97 -22.23 -24.86
C HIS A 234 -28.22 -22.13 -26.37
N ASP A 235 -28.36 -23.25 -27.08
CA ASP A 235 -28.84 -23.25 -28.45
C ASP A 235 -30.40 -23.26 -28.44
N ALA A 236 -31.02 -22.42 -29.25
CA ALA A 236 -32.49 -22.31 -29.32
C ALA A 236 -33.20 -23.66 -29.63
N ALA A 237 -32.52 -24.61 -30.32
CA ALA A 237 -33.01 -25.94 -30.58
C ALA A 237 -32.94 -26.91 -29.39
N THR A 238 -32.10 -26.58 -28.38
CA THR A 238 -31.85 -27.39 -27.17
C THR A 238 -31.81 -26.54 -25.91
N PRO A 239 -32.90 -25.86 -25.53
CA PRO A 239 -32.91 -24.92 -24.41
C PRO A 239 -32.61 -25.56 -23.06
N ASP A 240 -32.81 -26.85 -22.90
CA ASP A 240 -32.51 -27.61 -21.67
C ASP A 240 -31.03 -27.97 -21.50
N LYS A 241 -30.15 -27.54 -22.44
CA LYS A 241 -28.71 -27.77 -22.39
C LYS A 241 -27.94 -26.48 -22.24
N PRO A 242 -27.84 -25.93 -21.01
CA PRO A 242 -27.07 -24.71 -20.77
C PRO A 242 -25.59 -24.94 -21.05
N MET A 243 -24.95 -23.96 -21.67
CA MET A 243 -23.52 -23.92 -21.97
C MET A 243 -22.90 -22.73 -21.29
N ARG A 244 -21.58 -22.78 -21.06
CA ARG A 244 -20.82 -21.71 -20.46
C ARG A 244 -19.52 -21.49 -21.22
N TYR A 245 -19.21 -20.23 -21.45
CA TYR A 245 -17.92 -19.81 -21.99
C TYR A 245 -17.26 -18.78 -21.07
N ASN A 246 -15.94 -18.86 -20.88
CA ASN A 246 -15.21 -18.01 -19.96
C ASN A 246 -14.19 -17.15 -20.69
N TYR A 247 -14.06 -15.91 -20.25
CA TYR A 247 -12.97 -15.02 -20.61
C TYR A 247 -12.12 -14.78 -19.36
N TYR A 248 -10.81 -14.72 -19.53
CA TYR A 248 -9.82 -14.62 -18.44
C TYR A 248 -8.94 -13.39 -18.56
N VAL A 249 -8.33 -13.01 -17.46
CA VAL A 249 -7.22 -12.06 -17.39
C VAL A 249 -5.94 -12.84 -17.09
N THR A 250 -4.89 -12.62 -17.86
CA THR A 250 -3.61 -13.30 -17.66
C THR A 250 -2.50 -12.27 -17.37
N SER A 251 -1.34 -12.72 -16.90
CA SER A 251 -0.17 -11.85 -16.70
C SER A 251 0.38 -11.21 -17.99
N SER A 252 -0.07 -11.67 -19.16
CA SER A 252 0.27 -11.09 -20.47
C SER A 252 -0.74 -10.03 -20.95
N ASP A 253 -1.82 -9.81 -20.22
CA ASP A 253 -2.79 -8.78 -20.51
C ASP A 253 -2.44 -7.50 -19.72
N VAL A 254 -2.93 -6.36 -20.21
CA VAL A 254 -2.74 -5.09 -19.51
C VAL A 254 -3.93 -4.84 -18.60
N TYR A 255 -3.62 -4.53 -17.36
CA TYR A 255 -4.57 -4.04 -16.37
C TYR A 255 -3.89 -3.05 -15.43
N PHE A 256 -4.63 -2.13 -14.86
CA PHE A 256 -4.09 -1.17 -13.91
C PHE A 256 -5.17 -0.65 -12.95
N ASN A 257 -4.75 -0.19 -11.77
CA ASN A 257 -5.63 0.44 -10.81
C ASN A 257 -5.76 1.93 -11.10
N HIS A 258 -7.00 2.43 -11.05
CA HIS A 258 -7.34 3.84 -11.02
C HIS A 258 -7.86 4.19 -9.62
N MET A 259 -7.31 5.23 -9.02
CA MET A 259 -7.71 5.69 -7.69
C MET A 259 -7.95 7.20 -7.74
N ASP A 260 -9.07 7.60 -7.17
CA ASP A 260 -9.47 9.00 -7.06
C ASP A 260 -9.65 9.39 -5.58
N HIS A 261 -9.12 10.55 -5.20
CA HIS A 261 -9.13 11.03 -3.83
C HIS A 261 -9.74 12.44 -3.75
N ASP A 262 -10.83 12.57 -3.01
CA ASP A 262 -11.37 13.89 -2.64
C ASP A 262 -10.94 14.24 -1.20
N TYR A 263 -9.78 14.85 -1.08
CA TYR A 263 -9.20 15.30 0.18
C TYR A 263 -9.89 16.52 0.77
N THR A 264 -10.70 17.25 0.00
CA THR A 264 -11.47 18.40 0.51
C THR A 264 -12.49 17.99 1.56
N GLN A 265 -12.84 16.70 1.62
CA GLN A 265 -13.73 16.09 2.61
C GLN A 265 -12.99 15.59 3.86
N GLY A 266 -11.67 15.76 3.92
CA GLY A 266 -10.81 15.37 5.05
C GLY A 266 -10.90 16.33 6.23
N ASN A 267 -10.15 16.04 7.30
CA ASN A 267 -10.05 16.98 8.42
C ASN A 267 -9.23 18.22 8.03
N ALA A 268 -9.40 19.31 8.78
CA ALA A 268 -8.81 20.61 8.44
C ALA A 268 -7.27 20.58 8.46
N ASP A 269 -6.65 19.94 9.45
CA ASP A 269 -5.18 19.88 9.57
C ASP A 269 -4.55 19.09 8.43
N PHE A 270 -5.17 17.98 8.05
CA PHE A 270 -4.77 17.18 6.89
C PHE A 270 -4.89 17.99 5.59
N THR A 271 -6.06 18.61 5.37
CA THR A 271 -6.36 19.40 4.16
C THR A 271 -5.37 20.58 4.03
N SER A 272 -5.17 21.32 5.11
CA SER A 272 -4.26 22.47 5.12
C SER A 272 -2.79 22.05 4.87
N GLN A 273 -2.37 20.92 5.43
CA GLN A 273 -1.01 20.43 5.22
C GLN A 273 -0.78 19.94 3.79
N VAL A 274 -1.72 19.16 3.23
CA VAL A 274 -1.52 18.43 1.98
C VAL A 274 -1.95 19.23 0.74
N LEU A 275 -3.03 20.04 0.84
CA LEU A 275 -3.56 20.81 -0.31
C LEU A 275 -3.12 22.28 -0.29
N GLU A 276 -2.85 22.85 0.89
CA GLU A 276 -2.51 24.27 1.07
C GLU A 276 -1.02 24.49 1.41
N ASP A 277 -0.19 23.42 1.35
CA ASP A 277 1.26 23.44 1.63
C ASP A 277 1.65 24.01 3.00
N GLN A 278 0.76 23.90 4.02
CA GLN A 278 1.09 24.32 5.38
C GLN A 278 1.99 23.29 6.08
N THR A 279 3.21 23.16 5.58
CA THR A 279 4.20 22.13 5.99
C THR A 279 4.55 22.19 7.48
N ALA A 280 4.41 23.35 8.15
CA ALA A 280 4.65 23.49 9.58
C ALA A 280 3.72 22.61 10.45
N LEU A 281 2.52 22.30 9.98
CA LEU A 281 1.59 21.39 10.66
C LEU A 281 2.15 19.97 10.80
N GLY A 282 3.09 19.59 9.94
CA GLY A 282 3.78 18.30 10.01
C GLY A 282 4.58 18.09 11.29
N GLN A 283 4.94 19.17 11.98
CA GLN A 283 5.58 19.06 13.30
C GLN A 283 4.65 18.45 14.36
N GLN A 284 3.34 18.56 14.19
CA GLN A 284 2.36 17.97 15.10
C GLN A 284 1.92 16.57 14.65
N GLN A 285 1.51 16.46 13.39
CA GLN A 285 1.05 15.19 12.79
C GLN A 285 1.40 15.13 11.32
N VAL A 286 1.69 13.92 10.85
CA VAL A 286 1.88 13.60 9.43
C VAL A 286 1.02 12.41 9.01
N TYR A 287 0.78 12.29 7.72
CA TYR A 287 -0.23 11.41 7.15
C TYR A 287 0.39 10.49 6.11
N LEU A 288 -0.05 9.26 6.11
CA LEU A 288 0.37 8.23 5.17
C LEU A 288 -0.85 7.53 4.59
N GLN A 289 -0.93 7.44 3.27
CA GLN A 289 -1.98 6.71 2.56
C GLN A 289 -1.41 6.05 1.32
N THR A 290 -1.76 4.80 1.10
CA THR A 290 -1.47 4.06 -0.14
C THR A 290 -2.34 4.56 -1.30
N MET A 291 -2.40 3.82 -2.40
CA MET A 291 -3.24 4.13 -3.57
C MET A 291 -2.84 5.42 -4.31
N GLY A 292 -1.53 5.77 -4.32
CA GLY A 292 -1.08 7.05 -4.88
C GLY A 292 -1.61 8.25 -4.08
N GLY A 293 -1.83 8.06 -2.78
CA GLY A 293 -2.37 9.06 -1.88
C GLY A 293 -1.31 9.98 -1.29
N VAL A 294 -0.87 9.70 -0.06
CA VAL A 294 -0.02 10.63 0.71
C VAL A 294 1.19 9.92 1.29
N ARG A 295 2.37 10.56 1.15
CA ARG A 295 3.62 10.18 1.81
C ARG A 295 4.11 11.29 2.71
N THR A 296 5.08 10.97 3.56
CA THR A 296 5.69 11.94 4.48
C THR A 296 7.15 12.17 4.13
N PHE A 297 7.51 13.42 3.94
CA PHE A 297 8.89 13.88 3.89
C PHE A 297 9.46 13.96 5.30
N VAL A 298 10.70 13.49 5.50
CA VAL A 298 11.44 13.57 6.77
C VAL A 298 12.85 14.06 6.50
N LYS A 299 13.34 15.04 7.24
CA LYS A 299 14.71 15.55 7.13
C LYS A 299 15.29 15.84 8.50
N PHE A 300 16.59 15.66 8.62
CA PHE A 300 17.41 15.99 9.81
C PHE A 300 18.24 17.24 9.51
N PRO A 301 17.75 18.46 9.84
CA PRO A 301 18.47 19.69 9.52
C PRO A 301 19.85 19.74 10.16
N ASN A 302 20.85 20.18 9.40
CA ASN A 302 22.24 20.40 9.84
C ASN A 302 22.98 19.14 10.32
N ILE A 303 22.47 17.93 10.09
CA ILE A 303 23.12 16.69 10.49
C ILE A 303 24.44 16.48 9.73
N GLU A 304 24.55 16.98 8.51
CA GLU A 304 25.74 17.00 7.68
C GLU A 304 26.94 17.76 8.32
N HIS A 305 26.66 18.65 9.25
CA HIS A 305 27.67 19.45 9.94
C HIS A 305 28.13 18.88 11.30
N TRP A 306 27.64 17.69 11.66
CA TRP A 306 27.97 17.11 12.97
C TRP A 306 29.45 16.81 13.15
N ALA A 307 30.18 16.49 12.08
CA ALA A 307 31.60 16.23 12.10
C ALA A 307 32.46 17.50 12.02
N ASP A 308 31.90 18.66 11.62
CA ASP A 308 32.68 19.89 11.36
C ASP A 308 33.36 20.48 12.61
N THR A 309 32.87 20.11 13.79
CA THR A 309 33.42 20.61 15.07
C THR A 309 34.48 19.69 15.67
N LEU A 310 34.77 18.55 15.02
CA LEU A 310 35.72 17.55 15.51
C LEU A 310 37.10 17.78 14.87
N GLU A 311 37.95 18.62 15.48
CA GLU A 311 39.33 18.74 15.09
C GLU A 311 40.08 17.43 15.41
N GLU A 312 40.79 16.85 14.44
CA GLU A 312 41.60 15.60 14.61
C GLU A 312 40.84 14.39 15.17
N CYS A 313 39.51 14.32 14.94
CA CYS A 313 38.68 13.19 15.38
C CYS A 313 37.69 12.78 14.28
N HIS A 314 37.35 11.49 14.26
CA HIS A 314 36.35 10.96 13.39
C HIS A 314 35.09 10.53 14.17
N MET A 315 33.92 10.89 13.65
CA MET A 315 32.64 10.41 14.18
C MET A 315 32.23 9.13 13.47
N VAL A 316 31.93 8.09 14.25
CA VAL A 316 31.42 6.81 13.76
C VAL A 316 30.02 6.58 14.32
N ILE A 317 29.05 6.42 13.44
CA ILE A 317 27.68 6.10 13.82
C ILE A 317 27.58 4.60 14.12
N ASN A 318 27.42 4.26 15.39
CA ASN A 318 27.27 2.87 15.83
C ASN A 318 25.84 2.36 15.58
N GLU A 319 24.85 3.21 15.83
CA GLU A 319 23.45 2.93 15.56
C GLU A 319 22.66 4.23 15.37
N ALA A 320 21.81 4.27 14.34
CA ALA A 320 20.83 5.33 14.17
C ALA A 320 19.46 4.71 13.90
N LYS A 321 18.44 5.12 14.67
CA LYS A 321 17.07 4.63 14.57
C LYS A 321 16.10 5.78 14.42
N LEU A 322 15.38 5.81 13.30
CA LEU A 322 14.21 6.66 13.15
C LEU A 322 13.01 5.96 13.78
N VAL A 323 12.46 6.53 14.84
CA VAL A 323 11.25 6.05 15.53
C VAL A 323 10.05 6.85 15.04
N VAL A 324 9.07 6.15 14.50
CA VAL A 324 7.86 6.70 13.87
C VAL A 324 6.63 6.23 14.66
N PRO A 325 6.16 7.00 15.64
CA PRO A 325 5.04 6.60 16.49
C PRO A 325 3.70 6.90 15.82
N VAL A 326 2.76 5.98 16.01
CA VAL A 326 1.40 6.11 15.47
C VAL A 326 0.56 7.01 16.39
N ALA A 327 -0.17 7.95 15.79
CA ALA A 327 -1.09 8.78 16.56
C ALA A 327 -2.20 7.91 17.17
N PRO A 328 -2.51 8.04 18.48
CA PRO A 328 -3.46 7.17 19.17
C PRO A 328 -4.85 7.08 18.51
N ALA A 329 -5.34 8.20 17.96
CA ALA A 329 -6.63 8.28 17.27
C ALA A 329 -6.61 7.72 15.83
N SER A 330 -5.45 7.27 15.33
CA SER A 330 -5.30 6.78 13.96
C SER A 330 -5.94 5.42 13.72
N LEU A 331 -6.03 4.59 14.73
CA LEU A 331 -6.40 3.19 14.62
C LEU A 331 -7.75 2.92 15.27
N ASP A 332 -8.58 2.17 14.58
CA ASP A 332 -9.85 1.68 15.08
C ASP A 332 -10.15 0.25 14.56
N SER A 333 -11.37 -0.23 14.78
CA SER A 333 -11.80 -1.55 14.31
C SER A 333 -12.03 -1.62 12.79
N VAL A 334 -12.19 -0.48 12.12
CA VAL A 334 -12.43 -0.36 10.68
C VAL A 334 -11.11 -0.16 9.93
N TYR A 335 -10.25 0.73 10.44
CA TYR A 335 -8.97 1.08 9.82
C TYR A 335 -7.80 0.52 10.65
N THR A 336 -7.38 -0.68 10.30
CA THR A 336 -6.28 -1.37 10.98
C THR A 336 -4.92 -0.86 10.54
N ALA A 337 -3.91 -0.99 11.43
CA ALA A 337 -2.54 -0.57 11.12
C ALA A 337 -1.96 -1.29 9.91
N PRO A 338 -1.29 -0.57 8.99
CA PRO A 338 -0.43 -1.19 7.99
C PRO A 338 0.66 -2.03 8.65
N ARG A 339 1.00 -3.16 8.03
CA ARG A 339 2.01 -4.06 8.58
C ARG A 339 3.42 -3.60 8.30
N THR A 340 3.68 -3.11 7.10
CA THR A 340 5.01 -2.76 6.61
C THR A 340 5.03 -1.39 5.96
N PHE A 341 6.15 -0.70 6.18
CA PHE A 341 6.42 0.64 5.70
C PHE A 341 7.69 0.66 4.87
N LEU A 342 7.83 1.68 4.04
CA LEU A 342 8.99 1.92 3.19
C LEU A 342 9.59 3.28 3.53
N LEU A 343 10.92 3.31 3.69
CA LEU A 343 11.69 4.54 3.83
C LEU A 343 12.74 4.58 2.72
N VAL A 344 12.76 5.64 1.93
CA VAL A 344 13.68 5.84 0.81
C VAL A 344 14.31 7.22 0.86
N GLY A 345 15.49 7.39 0.29
CA GLY A 345 16.17 8.68 0.18
C GLY A 345 15.78 9.44 -1.08
N PHE A 346 15.92 10.77 -1.08
CA PHE A 346 15.80 11.61 -2.26
C PHE A 346 17.17 11.93 -2.87
N ASN A 347 17.29 11.81 -4.18
CA ASN A 347 18.35 12.41 -4.97
C ASN A 347 18.09 13.91 -5.20
N ALA A 348 19.10 14.65 -5.68
CA ALA A 348 18.98 16.08 -5.99
C ALA A 348 17.89 16.39 -7.06
N ASP A 349 17.60 15.44 -7.96
CA ASP A 349 16.57 15.54 -8.98
C ASP A 349 15.17 15.10 -8.51
N SER A 350 14.98 14.91 -7.20
CA SER A 350 13.75 14.42 -6.56
C SER A 350 13.37 12.97 -6.89
N THR A 351 14.21 12.23 -7.59
CA THR A 351 14.04 10.78 -7.70
C THR A 351 14.37 10.10 -6.38
N THR A 352 13.84 8.91 -6.14
CA THR A 352 14.06 8.17 -4.90
C THR A 352 15.03 7.01 -5.07
N TYR A 353 15.74 6.65 -4.00
CA TYR A 353 16.62 5.49 -3.96
C TYR A 353 16.43 4.72 -2.65
N LEU A 354 16.70 3.41 -2.67
CA LEU A 354 16.73 2.57 -1.47
C LEU A 354 17.96 2.93 -0.63
N LEU A 355 17.75 3.10 0.68
CA LEU A 355 18.84 3.38 1.60
C LEU A 355 19.83 2.21 1.65
N PRO A 356 21.15 2.44 1.90
CA PRO A 356 22.12 1.37 2.04
C PRO A 356 21.71 0.35 3.10
N ASP A 357 21.21 0.81 4.25
CA ASP A 357 20.70 -0.02 5.35
C ASP A 357 19.59 -1.02 4.93
N TYR A 358 18.84 -0.72 3.87
CA TYR A 358 17.79 -1.62 3.33
C TYR A 358 18.37 -2.96 2.83
N PHE A 359 19.60 -2.93 2.29
CA PHE A 359 20.25 -4.13 1.70
C PHE A 359 20.81 -5.08 2.76
N GLU A 360 20.91 -4.63 4.03
CA GLU A 360 21.23 -5.48 5.19
C GLU A 360 20.05 -6.40 5.58
N GLY A 361 18.90 -6.24 4.94
CA GLY A 361 17.71 -7.05 5.10
C GLY A 361 16.72 -6.53 6.13
N ASN A 362 15.48 -7.02 6.02
CA ASN A 362 14.33 -6.50 6.78
C ASN A 362 14.50 -6.60 8.31
N SER A 363 15.21 -7.60 8.82
CA SER A 363 15.47 -7.75 10.25
C SER A 363 16.41 -6.69 10.82
N TYR A 364 17.29 -6.16 9.99
CA TYR A 364 18.19 -5.07 10.33
C TYR A 364 17.50 -3.72 10.10
N PHE A 365 17.03 -3.46 8.88
CA PHE A 365 16.44 -2.19 8.45
C PHE A 365 15.17 -1.84 9.21
N GLY A 366 14.30 -2.82 9.49
CA GLY A 366 13.03 -2.61 10.19
C GLY A 366 11.86 -2.29 9.25
N GLY A 367 11.11 -1.23 9.55
CA GLY A 367 9.93 -0.84 8.77
C GLY A 367 8.68 -1.69 9.01
N THR A 368 8.66 -2.51 10.08
CA THR A 368 7.50 -3.30 10.49
C THR A 368 6.80 -2.64 11.68
N TYR A 369 5.47 -2.52 11.62
CA TYR A 369 4.68 -1.98 12.72
C TYR A 369 4.75 -2.88 13.95
N ASN A 370 5.11 -2.29 15.08
CA ASN A 370 5.11 -2.93 16.38
C ASN A 370 3.86 -2.52 17.18
N SER A 371 2.89 -3.42 17.28
CA SER A 371 1.62 -3.16 17.96
C SER A 371 1.73 -2.92 19.46
N SER A 372 2.76 -3.49 20.12
CA SER A 372 2.99 -3.31 21.55
C SER A 372 3.56 -1.94 21.89
N ARG A 373 4.40 -1.38 20.99
CA ARG A 373 4.98 -0.03 21.13
C ARG A 373 4.21 1.03 20.34
N GLN A 374 3.29 0.61 19.51
CA GLN A 374 2.53 1.47 18.59
C GLN A 374 3.42 2.38 17.72
N CYS A 375 4.53 1.85 17.25
CA CYS A 375 5.48 2.56 16.41
C CYS A 375 6.05 1.68 15.30
N VAL A 376 6.66 2.34 14.32
CA VAL A 376 7.54 1.75 13.31
C VAL A 376 8.96 2.25 13.56
N THR A 377 9.95 1.39 13.47
CA THR A 377 11.36 1.78 13.63
C THR A 377 12.14 1.40 12.39
N PHE A 378 12.96 2.33 11.89
CA PHE A 378 13.91 2.09 10.83
C PHE A 378 15.33 2.31 11.34
N ARG A 379 16.25 1.37 11.05
CA ARG A 379 17.67 1.58 11.24
C ARG A 379 18.26 2.22 9.98
N ILE A 380 18.92 3.36 10.16
CA ILE A 380 19.47 4.19 9.07
C ILE A 380 20.93 4.59 9.37
N SER A 381 21.70 3.69 9.98
CA SER A 381 23.06 3.99 10.46
C SER A 381 24.02 4.29 9.32
N GLU A 382 23.99 3.49 8.26
CA GLU A 382 24.85 3.66 7.08
C GLU A 382 24.47 4.91 6.28
N TYR A 383 23.17 5.17 6.13
CA TYR A 383 22.69 6.40 5.51
C TYR A 383 23.18 7.63 6.28
N LEU A 384 22.99 7.65 7.60
CA LEU A 384 23.38 8.77 8.43
C LEU A 384 24.90 9.01 8.41
N GLN A 385 25.69 7.94 8.47
CA GLN A 385 27.16 8.00 8.35
C GLN A 385 27.56 8.63 7.01
N SER A 386 26.97 8.19 5.90
CA SER A 386 27.29 8.71 4.55
C SER A 386 26.95 10.20 4.41
N VAL A 387 25.88 10.67 5.07
CA VAL A 387 25.51 12.10 5.08
C VAL A 387 26.53 12.92 5.89
N ILE A 388 26.90 12.44 7.10
CA ILE A 388 27.87 13.13 7.97
C ILE A 388 29.27 13.22 7.33
N MET A 389 29.66 12.17 6.57
CA MET A 389 30.93 12.16 5.84
C MET A 389 30.91 12.96 4.53
N GLY A 390 29.77 13.52 4.15
CA GLY A 390 29.59 14.26 2.89
C GLY A 390 29.60 13.39 1.63
N GLU A 391 29.47 12.08 1.78
CA GLU A 391 29.37 11.14 0.65
C GLU A 391 27.97 11.17 0.00
N LYS A 392 26.97 11.57 0.77
CA LYS A 392 25.58 11.79 0.33
C LYS A 392 25.07 13.15 0.77
N GLU A 393 24.30 13.78 -0.12
CA GLU A 393 23.59 15.01 0.21
C GLU A 393 22.41 14.72 1.15
N ASN A 394 22.15 15.63 2.09
CA ASN A 394 21.00 15.59 2.97
C ASN A 394 19.73 16.12 2.27
N ASN A 395 19.22 15.40 1.27
CA ASN A 395 18.03 15.80 0.52
C ASN A 395 16.71 15.36 1.19
N GLY A 396 16.82 14.66 2.34
CA GLY A 396 15.69 14.14 3.09
C GLY A 396 15.27 12.73 2.65
N LEU A 397 14.27 12.24 3.35
CA LEU A 397 13.73 10.89 3.21
C LEU A 397 12.24 10.94 2.90
N SER A 398 11.75 9.94 2.18
CA SER A 398 10.33 9.71 1.95
C SER A 398 9.87 8.48 2.71
N LEU A 399 8.96 8.68 3.65
CA LEU A 399 8.28 7.63 4.39
C LEU A 399 6.93 7.33 3.74
N GLY A 400 6.63 6.06 3.51
CA GLY A 400 5.36 5.60 2.95
C GLY A 400 4.94 4.24 3.48
N ILE A 401 3.73 3.82 3.16
CA ILE A 401 3.24 2.46 3.44
C ILE A 401 3.63 1.58 2.24
N ASN A 402 4.12 0.36 2.51
CA ASN A 402 4.51 -0.57 1.47
C ASN A 402 3.29 -1.08 0.68
N GLY A 403 3.46 -1.27 -0.64
CA GLY A 403 2.39 -1.75 -1.51
C GLY A 403 1.41 -0.67 -1.97
N ALA A 404 1.86 0.57 -2.12
CA ALA A 404 1.02 1.72 -2.49
C ALA A 404 0.22 1.52 -3.79
N SER A 405 0.68 0.69 -4.74
CA SER A 405 -0.02 0.44 -6.01
C SER A 405 -1.12 -0.63 -5.96
N TYR A 406 -1.17 -1.46 -4.89
CA TYR A 406 -2.05 -2.64 -4.85
C TYR A 406 -2.68 -2.94 -3.48
N ASN A 407 -2.43 -2.10 -2.46
CA ASN A 407 -3.04 -2.18 -1.15
C ASN A 407 -3.77 -0.88 -0.81
N ALA A 408 -4.88 -1.01 -0.10
CA ALA A 408 -5.61 0.12 0.49
C ALA A 408 -5.32 0.17 1.99
N GLN A 409 -4.58 1.19 2.43
CA GLN A 409 -4.19 1.37 3.83
C GLN A 409 -3.91 2.86 4.12
N ARG A 410 -4.08 3.28 5.36
CA ARG A 410 -3.74 4.62 5.80
C ARG A 410 -3.25 4.63 7.25
N MET A 411 -2.54 5.69 7.64
CA MET A 411 -2.07 5.89 9.01
C MET A 411 -1.84 7.37 9.29
N VAL A 412 -2.15 7.81 10.51
CA VAL A 412 -1.72 9.10 11.05
C VAL A 412 -0.57 8.84 12.02
N VAL A 413 0.48 9.64 11.92
CA VAL A 413 1.72 9.51 12.68
C VAL A 413 1.94 10.79 13.47
N ASN A 414 2.39 10.67 14.70
CA ASN A 414 2.80 11.83 15.50
C ASN A 414 4.05 12.49 14.90
N GLY A 415 4.04 13.79 14.82
CA GLY A 415 5.20 14.59 14.42
C GLY A 415 6.23 14.77 15.55
N PRO A 416 7.36 15.47 15.26
CA PRO A 416 8.43 15.71 16.25
C PRO A 416 8.00 16.58 17.43
N GLU A 417 6.97 17.39 17.29
CA GLU A 417 6.43 18.27 18.33
C GLU A 417 5.00 17.90 18.74
N ALA A 418 4.60 16.65 18.50
CA ALA A 418 3.26 16.18 18.85
C ALA A 418 2.91 16.51 20.31
N ALA A 419 1.68 16.99 20.52
CA ALA A 419 1.20 17.38 21.84
C ALA A 419 0.97 16.17 22.74
N ASP A 420 0.51 15.05 22.16
CA ASP A 420 0.15 13.84 22.88
C ASP A 420 0.90 12.61 22.31
N GLY A 421 1.28 11.72 23.22
CA GLY A 421 1.92 10.43 22.88
C GLY A 421 3.43 10.56 22.62
N GLU A 422 4.00 9.48 22.10
CA GLU A 422 5.41 9.43 21.69
C GLU A 422 5.60 10.28 20.42
N LYS A 423 6.74 10.97 20.34
CA LYS A 423 7.07 11.88 19.23
C LYS A 423 7.93 11.17 18.20
N LEU A 424 7.83 11.58 16.94
CA LEU A 424 8.76 11.18 15.90
C LEU A 424 10.14 11.74 16.23
N HIS A 425 11.15 10.87 16.32
CA HIS A 425 12.51 11.27 16.70
C HIS A 425 13.56 10.34 16.09
N LEU A 426 14.81 10.81 16.10
CA LEU A 426 15.98 10.05 15.70
C LEU A 426 16.83 9.75 16.94
N GLU A 427 16.99 8.46 17.26
CA GLU A 427 17.94 7.97 18.27
C GLU A 427 19.29 7.72 17.59
N VAL A 428 20.38 8.29 18.10
CA VAL A 428 21.72 8.09 17.57
C VAL A 428 22.67 7.67 18.68
N THR A 429 23.37 6.56 18.47
CA THR A 429 24.54 6.17 19.26
C THR A 429 25.77 6.28 18.37
N TYR A 430 26.76 7.06 18.80
CA TYR A 430 27.96 7.32 18.03
C TYR A 430 29.20 7.28 18.89
N SER A 431 30.36 7.09 18.27
CA SER A 431 31.67 7.14 18.92
C SER A 431 32.50 8.23 18.28
N ILE A 432 33.35 8.86 19.10
CA ILE A 432 34.39 9.78 18.65
C ILE A 432 35.74 9.08 18.79
N VAL A 433 36.38 8.90 17.63
CA VAL A 433 37.69 8.25 17.53
C VAL A 433 38.76 9.32 17.28
N LYS A 434 39.76 9.38 18.12
CA LYS A 434 40.94 10.25 17.92
C LYS A 434 41.92 9.57 16.97
N GLU A 435 42.49 10.33 16.02
CA GLU A 435 43.60 9.85 15.20
C GLU A 435 44.88 9.66 16.00
#